data_44f8c415412552593c3cf72f6a62d542
#
_entry.id   44f8c415412552593c3cf72f6a62d542
#
_cell.length_a   1.000
_cell.length_b   1.000
_cell.length_c   1.000
_cell.angle_alpha   90.00
_cell.angle_beta   90.00
_cell.angle_gamma   90.00
#
_symmetry.space_group_name_H-M   'P 1'
#
loop_
_entity.id
_entity.type
_entity.pdbx_description
1 polymer ?
#
loop_
_entity_poly.entity_id
_entity_poly.type
_entity_poly.pdbx_seq_one_letter_code
_entity_poly.pdbx_strand_id
1 'polypeptide(L)'
;DKLGVHKPGIYIASFNRANLYYEIRPKVKKEQTIKSIVKFIHENRGKSGIIYTLNRRTTEELADILMANGIKAVAYHAGMDGKIRADRQDQFMNEDVQVIVATIAFGMGIDKPDIRFVIHFNIPKSIENYYQETGRAGRDGMEGKCLLYFSQKDVSKLEHLMRDKPLSEREVGAQLI
;
A
#
# COMPACT_ATOMS: atom_id res chain seq x y z
N ASP A 1 -17.28 -24.29 18.86
CA ASP A 1 -17.11 -24.55 17.42
C ASP A 1 -18.23 -23.95 16.62
N LYS A 2 -18.05 -22.68 16.15
CA LYS A 2 -19.06 -21.97 15.36
C LYS A 2 -19.23 -22.53 13.93
N LEU A 3 -18.35 -23.44 13.49
CA LEU A 3 -18.35 -24.00 12.15
C LEU A 3 -18.77 -25.47 12.08
N GLY A 4 -19.08 -26.13 13.21
CA GLY A 4 -19.51 -27.53 13.25
C GLY A 4 -18.50 -28.55 12.69
N VAL A 5 -17.22 -28.19 12.62
CA VAL A 5 -16.18 -29.05 12.05
C VAL A 5 -15.69 -30.03 13.13
N HIS A 6 -15.89 -31.32 12.91
CA HIS A 6 -15.34 -32.38 13.77
C HIS A 6 -13.85 -32.59 13.47
N LYS A 7 -12.99 -32.40 14.47
CA LYS A 7 -11.52 -32.59 14.39
C LYS A 7 -10.86 -31.74 13.27
N PRO A 8 -10.93 -30.39 13.34
CA PRO A 8 -10.27 -29.56 12.36
C PRO A 8 -8.74 -29.75 12.46
N GLY A 9 -8.10 -29.92 11.29
CA GLY A 9 -6.65 -29.80 11.21
C GLY A 9 -6.24 -28.36 11.45
N ILE A 10 -5.41 -28.12 12.47
CA ILE A 10 -4.89 -26.77 12.78
C ILE A 10 -3.52 -26.63 12.12
N TYR A 11 -3.43 -25.76 11.12
CA TYR A 11 -2.18 -25.40 10.46
C TYR A 11 -1.77 -24.01 10.92
N ILE A 12 -0.65 -23.93 11.64
CA ILE A 12 -0.08 -22.67 12.11
C ILE A 12 1.17 -22.38 11.28
N ALA A 13 1.15 -21.31 10.50
CA ALA A 13 2.32 -20.80 9.80
C ALA A 13 2.81 -19.52 10.46
N SER A 14 4.11 -19.25 10.38
CA SER A 14 4.68 -17.97 10.81
C SER A 14 4.12 -16.82 9.96
N PHE A 15 3.78 -15.71 10.57
CA PHE A 15 3.46 -14.47 9.87
C PHE A 15 4.70 -13.82 9.23
N ASN A 16 5.90 -14.29 9.56
CA ASN A 16 7.13 -13.77 8.99
C ASN A 16 7.28 -14.22 7.53
N ARG A 17 7.34 -13.24 6.63
CA ARG A 17 7.57 -13.42 5.20
C ARG A 17 9.07 -13.22 4.94
N ALA A 18 9.85 -14.30 4.98
CA ALA A 18 11.32 -14.26 4.84
C ALA A 18 11.80 -13.69 3.48
N ASN A 19 10.92 -13.66 2.48
CA ASN A 19 11.19 -13.11 1.16
C ASN A 19 10.93 -11.59 1.05
N LEU A 20 10.47 -10.94 2.12
CA LEU A 20 10.22 -9.50 2.14
C LEU A 20 11.35 -8.76 2.88
N TYR A 21 11.94 -7.78 2.21
CA TYR A 21 12.89 -6.87 2.80
C TYR A 21 12.20 -5.56 3.19
N TYR A 22 12.30 -5.19 4.47
CA TYR A 22 11.70 -3.98 5.02
C TYR A 22 12.74 -2.90 5.25
N GLU A 23 12.47 -1.69 4.76
CA GLU A 23 13.36 -0.54 4.91
C GLU A 23 12.55 0.71 5.29
N ILE A 24 13.02 1.43 6.32
CA ILE A 24 12.45 2.71 6.73
C ILE A 24 13.41 3.82 6.29
N ARG A 25 12.91 4.77 5.53
CA ARG A 25 13.65 5.95 5.06
C ARG A 25 13.09 7.24 5.67
N PRO A 26 13.93 8.19 6.04
CA PRO A 26 13.45 9.49 6.51
C PRO A 26 12.73 10.24 5.39
N LYS A 27 11.56 10.78 5.71
CA LYS A 27 10.81 11.70 4.85
C LYS A 27 11.16 13.15 5.23
N VAL A 28 12.10 13.74 4.54
CA VAL A 28 12.60 15.10 4.86
C VAL A 28 11.73 16.16 4.16
N LYS A 29 11.95 16.37 2.86
CA LYS A 29 11.17 17.26 2.00
C LYS A 29 10.43 16.44 0.94
N LYS A 30 9.21 16.89 0.56
CA LYS A 30 8.40 16.19 -0.45
C LYS A 30 9.20 15.89 -1.73
N GLU A 31 9.91 16.91 -2.25
CA GLU A 31 10.69 16.77 -3.49
C GLU A 31 11.84 15.76 -3.37
N GLN A 32 12.56 15.76 -2.25
CA GLN A 32 13.65 14.80 -2.01
C GLN A 32 13.12 13.38 -1.88
N THR A 33 11.98 13.21 -1.21
CA THR A 33 11.30 11.92 -1.08
C THR A 33 10.89 11.39 -2.46
N ILE A 34 10.29 12.25 -3.30
CA ILE A 34 9.89 11.88 -4.66
C ILE A 34 11.11 11.52 -5.51
N LYS A 35 12.20 12.30 -5.46
CA LYS A 35 13.46 11.97 -6.16
C LYS A 35 14.01 10.61 -5.73
N SER A 36 13.95 10.30 -4.43
CA SER A 36 14.37 8.99 -3.90
C SER A 36 13.50 7.85 -4.44
N ILE A 37 12.18 8.07 -4.54
CA ILE A 37 11.24 7.08 -5.11
C ILE A 37 11.50 6.88 -6.60
N VAL A 38 11.63 7.94 -7.38
CA VAL A 38 11.94 7.88 -8.82
C VAL A 38 13.24 7.10 -9.06
N LYS A 39 14.29 7.43 -8.32
CA LYS A 39 15.57 6.70 -8.39
C LYS A 39 15.39 5.22 -8.08
N PHE A 40 14.70 4.88 -6.99
CA PHE A 40 14.44 3.50 -6.61
C PHE A 40 13.68 2.73 -7.70
N ILE A 41 12.68 3.34 -8.33
CA ILE A 41 11.90 2.68 -9.40
C ILE A 41 12.76 2.48 -10.64
N HIS A 42 13.61 3.44 -11.01
CA HIS A 42 14.57 3.27 -12.12
C HIS A 42 15.58 2.15 -11.87
N GLU A 43 16.05 1.99 -10.64
CA GLU A 43 16.92 0.86 -10.23
C GLU A 43 16.16 -0.50 -10.25
N ASN A 44 14.83 -0.46 -10.20
CA ASN A 44 13.95 -1.63 -10.27
C ASN A 44 13.11 -1.63 -11.57
N ARG A 45 13.67 -1.15 -12.68
CA ARG A 45 12.99 -1.10 -13.98
C ARG A 45 12.46 -2.49 -14.38
N GLY A 46 11.26 -2.54 -14.93
CA GLY A 46 10.58 -3.78 -15.31
C GLY A 46 9.95 -4.57 -14.16
N LYS A 47 10.02 -4.05 -12.93
CA LYS A 47 9.40 -4.67 -11.76
C LYS A 47 8.13 -3.92 -11.37
N SER A 48 7.02 -4.65 -11.19
CA SER A 48 5.74 -4.08 -10.75
C SER A 48 5.77 -3.65 -9.29
N GLY A 49 5.12 -2.52 -8.98
CA GLY A 49 5.03 -2.04 -7.61
C GLY A 49 3.82 -1.19 -7.28
N ILE A 50 3.56 -1.06 -5.99
CA ILE A 50 2.47 -0.25 -5.43
C ILE A 50 3.07 0.87 -4.58
N ILE A 51 2.53 2.09 -4.71
CA ILE A 51 2.86 3.20 -3.82
C ILE A 51 1.59 3.63 -3.08
N TYR A 52 1.57 3.49 -1.77
CA TYR A 52 0.47 3.92 -0.93
C TYR A 52 0.61 5.36 -0.46
N THR A 53 -0.47 6.11 -0.56
CA THR A 53 -0.62 7.49 -0.09
C THR A 53 -1.87 7.64 0.78
N LEU A 54 -1.94 8.71 1.59
CA LEU A 54 -3.09 8.93 2.48
C LEU A 54 -4.30 9.59 1.82
N ASN A 55 -4.09 10.37 0.73
CA ASN A 55 -5.17 11.15 0.15
C ASN A 55 -5.14 11.15 -1.39
N ARG A 56 -6.30 11.42 -1.98
CA ARG A 56 -6.53 11.38 -3.44
C ARG A 56 -5.61 12.31 -4.22
N ARG A 57 -5.48 13.55 -3.76
CA ARG A 57 -4.66 14.57 -4.42
C ARG A 57 -3.19 14.16 -4.51
N THR A 58 -2.62 13.68 -3.41
CA THR A 58 -1.22 13.18 -3.42
C THR A 58 -1.06 11.96 -4.32
N THR A 59 -2.09 11.10 -4.41
CA THR A 59 -2.10 9.94 -5.31
C THR A 59 -1.97 10.38 -6.76
N GLU A 60 -2.79 11.34 -7.20
CA GLU A 60 -2.78 11.87 -8.56
C GLU A 60 -1.49 12.62 -8.87
N GLU A 61 -1.10 13.59 -8.02
CA GLU A 61 0.14 14.35 -8.18
C GLU A 61 1.38 13.45 -8.30
N LEU A 62 1.46 12.39 -7.48
CA LEU A 62 2.62 11.50 -7.51
C LEU A 62 2.62 10.64 -8.78
N ALA A 63 1.46 10.14 -9.22
CA ALA A 63 1.37 9.40 -10.47
C ALA A 63 1.81 10.25 -11.68
N ASP A 64 1.36 11.51 -11.74
CA ASP A 64 1.74 12.46 -12.80
C ASP A 64 3.25 12.74 -12.79
N ILE A 65 3.84 12.93 -11.60
CA ILE A 65 5.29 13.12 -11.47
C ILE A 65 6.07 11.88 -11.94
N LEU A 66 5.60 10.68 -11.60
CA LEU A 66 6.24 9.44 -12.07
C LEU A 66 6.18 9.33 -13.60
N MET A 67 5.02 9.62 -14.20
CA MET A 67 4.88 9.64 -15.67
C MET A 67 5.80 10.67 -16.32
N ALA A 68 5.90 11.88 -15.76
CA ALA A 68 6.81 12.91 -16.25
C ALA A 68 8.30 12.50 -16.17
N ASN A 69 8.64 11.54 -15.30
CA ASN A 69 9.97 10.94 -15.18
C ASN A 69 10.13 9.63 -15.97
N GLY A 70 9.24 9.34 -16.91
CA GLY A 70 9.33 8.18 -17.79
C GLY A 70 8.96 6.85 -17.15
N ILE A 71 8.27 6.87 -15.99
CA ILE A 71 7.77 5.68 -15.31
C ILE A 71 6.29 5.51 -15.67
N LYS A 72 5.93 4.37 -16.26
CA LYS A 72 4.53 4.04 -16.54
C LYS A 72 3.77 3.86 -15.22
N ALA A 73 2.98 4.85 -14.83
CA ALA A 73 2.26 4.86 -13.56
C ALA A 73 0.82 5.33 -13.73
N VAL A 74 -0.08 4.83 -12.89
CA VAL A 74 -1.47 5.29 -12.81
C VAL A 74 -1.86 5.55 -11.35
N ALA A 75 -2.77 6.51 -11.16
CA ALA A 75 -3.38 6.77 -9.85
C ALA A 75 -4.59 5.87 -9.64
N TYR A 76 -4.88 5.48 -8.37
CA TYR A 76 -6.06 4.70 -8.02
C TYR A 76 -6.62 5.12 -6.65
N HIS A 77 -7.87 5.54 -6.60
CA HIS A 77 -8.57 5.88 -5.35
C HIS A 77 -10.08 5.79 -5.49
N ALA A 78 -10.78 5.67 -4.37
CA ALA A 78 -12.24 5.49 -4.32
C ALA A 78 -13.05 6.66 -4.91
N GLY A 79 -12.46 7.84 -5.10
CA GLY A 79 -13.12 8.99 -5.72
C GLY A 79 -13.18 8.94 -7.24
N MET A 80 -12.56 7.95 -7.87
CA MET A 80 -12.62 7.75 -9.32
C MET A 80 -13.87 6.98 -9.71
N ASP A 81 -14.34 7.21 -10.94
CA ASP A 81 -15.40 6.41 -11.55
C ASP A 81 -15.03 4.92 -11.56
N GLY A 82 -16.06 4.06 -11.41
CA GLY A 82 -15.86 2.61 -11.33
C GLY A 82 -15.20 2.01 -12.58
N LYS A 83 -15.53 2.53 -13.77
CA LYS A 83 -14.93 2.08 -15.04
C LYS A 83 -13.46 2.46 -15.13
N ILE A 84 -13.11 3.69 -14.70
CA ILE A 84 -11.72 4.17 -14.67
C ILE A 84 -10.90 3.31 -13.68
N ARG A 85 -11.47 2.96 -12.52
CA ARG A 85 -10.79 2.09 -11.55
C ARG A 85 -10.53 0.70 -12.12
N ALA A 86 -11.53 0.11 -12.78
CA ALA A 86 -11.39 -1.19 -13.42
C ALA A 86 -10.30 -1.16 -14.50
N ASP A 87 -10.34 -0.18 -15.40
CA ASP A 87 -9.34 0.00 -16.46
C ASP A 87 -7.90 0.14 -15.89
N ARG A 88 -7.71 0.98 -14.87
CA ARG A 88 -6.39 1.16 -14.24
C ARG A 88 -5.89 -0.08 -13.51
N GLN A 89 -6.80 -0.85 -12.92
CA GLN A 89 -6.49 -2.13 -12.33
C GLN A 89 -6.05 -3.13 -13.39
N ASP A 90 -6.79 -3.22 -14.50
CA ASP A 90 -6.46 -4.10 -15.62
C ASP A 90 -5.11 -3.74 -16.24
N GLN A 91 -4.83 -2.45 -16.45
CA GLN A 91 -3.52 -1.98 -16.93
C GLN A 91 -2.37 -2.43 -16.00
N PHE A 92 -2.58 -2.40 -14.68
CA PHE A 92 -1.57 -2.86 -13.73
C PHE A 92 -1.44 -4.38 -13.71
N MET A 93 -2.55 -5.12 -13.80
CA MET A 93 -2.54 -6.58 -13.85
C MET A 93 -1.89 -7.12 -15.12
N ASN A 94 -2.11 -6.43 -16.27
CA ASN A 94 -1.58 -6.81 -17.58
C ASN A 94 -0.16 -6.25 -17.86
N GLU A 95 0.46 -5.55 -16.88
CA GLU A 95 1.79 -4.95 -17.00
C GLU A 95 1.92 -3.81 -18.03
N ASP A 96 0.78 -3.25 -18.47
CA ASP A 96 0.76 -2.05 -19.31
C ASP A 96 1.34 -0.85 -18.57
N VAL A 97 1.17 -0.83 -17.23
CA VAL A 97 1.80 0.10 -16.29
C VAL A 97 2.66 -0.64 -15.26
N GLN A 98 3.79 -0.04 -14.91
CA GLN A 98 4.74 -0.59 -13.95
C GLN A 98 4.29 -0.33 -12.50
N VAL A 99 3.72 0.84 -12.24
CA VAL A 99 3.42 1.32 -10.88
C VAL A 99 1.98 1.75 -10.77
N ILE A 100 1.33 1.34 -9.70
CA ILE A 100 0.07 1.91 -9.28
C ILE A 100 0.28 2.76 -8.02
N VAL A 101 -0.09 4.04 -8.08
CA VAL A 101 -0.09 4.93 -6.93
C VAL A 101 -1.51 4.95 -6.37
N ALA A 102 -1.69 4.56 -5.11
CA ALA A 102 -3.03 4.29 -4.61
C ALA A 102 -3.24 4.77 -3.16
N THR A 103 -4.49 5.03 -2.83
CA THR A 103 -4.95 5.01 -1.43
C THR A 103 -5.25 3.57 -1.00
N ILE A 104 -5.60 3.36 0.27
CA ILE A 104 -6.03 2.06 0.80
C ILE A 104 -7.20 1.41 0.03
N ALA A 105 -7.86 2.17 -0.86
CA ALA A 105 -8.92 1.65 -1.72
C ALA A 105 -8.42 0.61 -2.73
N PHE A 106 -7.12 0.61 -3.05
CA PHE A 106 -6.49 -0.40 -3.87
C PHE A 106 -5.98 -1.54 -3.00
N GLY A 107 -6.67 -2.65 -3.04
CA GLY A 107 -6.21 -3.76 -2.22
C GLY A 107 -7.17 -4.93 -2.15
N MET A 108 -8.45 -4.75 -1.90
CA MET A 108 -9.39 -5.84 -1.88
C MET A 108 -9.51 -6.48 -3.28
N GLY A 109 -9.26 -7.79 -3.37
CA GLY A 109 -9.37 -8.52 -4.62
C GLY A 109 -8.16 -8.41 -5.58
N ILE A 110 -7.07 -7.75 -5.18
CA ILE A 110 -5.84 -7.72 -5.99
C ILE A 110 -5.01 -8.96 -5.71
N ASP A 111 -4.87 -9.80 -6.73
CA ASP A 111 -4.08 -11.02 -6.68
C ASP A 111 -3.02 -11.05 -7.81
N LYS A 112 -2.12 -10.06 -7.80
CA LYS A 112 -0.92 -10.03 -8.64
C LYS A 112 0.25 -10.61 -7.83
N PRO A 113 0.75 -11.80 -8.17
CA PRO A 113 1.72 -12.51 -7.35
C PRO A 113 3.13 -11.89 -7.39
N ASP A 114 3.46 -11.23 -8.49
CA ASP A 114 4.79 -10.74 -8.85
C ASP A 114 5.03 -9.25 -8.55
N ILE A 115 4.31 -8.68 -7.58
CA ILE A 115 4.59 -7.33 -7.08
C ILE A 115 5.95 -7.36 -6.38
N ARG A 116 6.92 -6.60 -6.91
CA ARG A 116 8.30 -6.59 -6.41
C ARG A 116 8.59 -5.53 -5.36
N PHE A 117 7.76 -4.49 -5.29
CA PHE A 117 7.91 -3.49 -4.23
C PHE A 117 6.58 -2.89 -3.80
N VAL A 118 6.51 -2.56 -2.52
CA VAL A 118 5.45 -1.75 -1.92
C VAL A 118 6.12 -0.57 -1.21
N ILE A 119 5.72 0.64 -1.59
CA ILE A 119 6.25 1.88 -1.01
C ILE A 119 5.13 2.59 -0.27
N HIS A 120 5.37 2.95 0.99
CA HIS A 120 4.51 3.83 1.75
C HIS A 120 5.06 5.25 1.72
N PHE A 121 4.43 6.12 0.94
CA PHE A 121 4.76 7.55 0.90
C PHE A 121 4.37 8.27 2.18
N ASN A 122 3.36 7.76 2.87
CA ASN A 122 2.90 8.18 4.19
C ASN A 122 2.79 6.96 5.10
N ILE A 123 2.85 7.20 6.41
CA ILE A 123 2.62 6.17 7.43
C ILE A 123 1.19 5.63 7.27
N PRO A 124 0.99 4.30 7.23
CA PRO A 124 -0.33 3.69 7.22
C PRO A 124 -1.08 3.95 8.53
N LYS A 125 -2.40 3.79 8.52
CA LYS A 125 -3.26 4.12 9.67
C LYS A 125 -3.05 3.20 10.87
N SER A 126 -2.64 1.98 10.64
CA SER A 126 -2.35 1.00 11.69
C SER A 126 -1.27 0.02 11.23
N ILE A 127 -0.72 -0.75 12.17
CA ILE A 127 0.26 -1.80 11.87
C ILE A 127 -0.39 -2.93 11.05
N GLU A 128 -1.65 -3.23 11.28
CA GLU A 128 -2.41 -4.22 10.53
C GLU A 128 -2.54 -3.80 9.06
N ASN A 129 -2.86 -2.52 8.81
CA ASN A 129 -2.91 -1.99 7.46
C ASN A 129 -1.53 -2.10 6.78
N TYR A 130 -0.47 -1.71 7.49
CA TYR A 130 0.89 -1.83 6.98
C TYR A 130 1.22 -3.26 6.58
N TYR A 131 0.88 -4.22 7.44
CA TYR A 131 1.12 -5.63 7.20
C TYR A 131 0.31 -6.17 6.01
N GLN A 132 -0.98 -5.80 5.90
CA GLN A 132 -1.83 -6.17 4.77
C GLN A 132 -1.34 -5.59 3.44
N GLU A 133 -0.87 -4.35 3.46
CA GLU A 133 -0.39 -3.64 2.28
C GLU A 133 0.97 -4.18 1.83
N THR A 134 1.92 -4.37 2.74
CA THR A 134 3.23 -4.97 2.43
C THR A 134 3.11 -6.44 2.03
N GLY A 135 2.13 -7.16 2.58
CA GLY A 135 1.84 -8.57 2.26
C GLY A 135 1.42 -8.82 0.80
N ARG A 136 1.24 -7.75 0.00
CA ARG A 136 1.01 -7.85 -1.45
C ARG A 136 2.28 -8.12 -2.24
N ALA A 137 3.44 -7.74 -1.70
CA ALA A 137 4.71 -8.00 -2.35
C ALA A 137 5.09 -9.48 -2.28
N GLY A 138 5.70 -9.99 -3.34
CA GLY A 138 6.33 -11.30 -3.41
C GLY A 138 5.42 -12.48 -3.03
N ARG A 139 4.16 -12.47 -3.44
CA ARG A 139 3.22 -13.60 -3.17
C ARG A 139 3.64 -14.89 -3.84
N ASP A 140 4.39 -14.79 -4.91
CA ASP A 140 5.01 -15.92 -5.62
C ASP A 140 6.24 -16.50 -4.89
N GLY A 141 6.60 -15.99 -3.71
CA GLY A 141 7.76 -16.42 -2.94
C GLY A 141 9.07 -15.75 -3.33
N MET A 142 9.09 -14.97 -4.42
CA MET A 142 10.28 -14.21 -4.84
C MET A 142 10.46 -12.97 -3.95
N GLU A 143 11.68 -12.39 -3.99
CA GLU A 143 11.99 -11.19 -3.20
C GLU A 143 11.05 -10.03 -3.46
N GLY A 144 10.59 -9.40 -2.38
CA GLY A 144 9.83 -8.17 -2.38
C GLY A 144 10.47 -7.11 -1.47
N LYS A 145 10.44 -5.85 -1.89
CA LYS A 145 10.95 -4.71 -1.11
C LYS A 145 9.82 -3.86 -0.58
N CYS A 146 9.81 -3.62 0.73
CA CYS A 146 8.82 -2.81 1.42
C CYS A 146 9.49 -1.57 2.00
N LEU A 147 9.26 -0.41 1.40
CA LEU A 147 9.83 0.86 1.82
C LEU A 147 8.79 1.72 2.53
N LEU A 148 9.14 2.25 3.69
CA LEU A 148 8.31 3.20 4.43
C LEU A 148 9.05 4.54 4.55
N TYR A 149 8.48 5.61 4.00
CA TYR A 149 8.95 6.98 4.25
C TYR A 149 8.31 7.54 5.51
N PHE A 150 9.13 7.71 6.53
CA PHE A 150 8.71 8.11 7.86
C PHE A 150 9.02 9.58 8.15
N SER A 151 8.04 10.31 8.70
CA SER A 151 8.25 11.60 9.32
C SER A 151 7.36 11.76 10.56
N GLN A 152 7.85 12.43 11.61
CA GLN A 152 7.06 12.74 12.78
C GLN A 152 5.82 13.60 12.46
N LYS A 153 5.91 14.44 11.43
CA LYS A 153 4.76 15.23 10.94
C LYS A 153 3.62 14.36 10.39
N ASP A 154 3.94 13.19 9.80
CA ASP A 154 2.90 12.28 9.32
C ASP A 154 2.18 11.60 10.49
N VAL A 155 2.89 11.29 11.59
CA VAL A 155 2.28 10.78 12.84
C VAL A 155 1.25 11.77 13.37
N SER A 156 1.65 13.03 13.56
CA SER A 156 0.75 14.07 14.09
C SER A 156 -0.48 14.30 13.20
N LYS A 157 -0.32 14.25 11.87
CA LYS A 157 -1.45 14.33 10.94
C LYS A 157 -2.38 13.13 11.06
N LEU A 158 -1.83 11.94 11.22
CA LEU A 158 -2.62 10.72 11.37
C LEU A 158 -3.41 10.75 12.68
N GLU A 159 -2.80 11.14 13.77
CA GLU A 159 -3.46 11.31 15.06
C GLU A 159 -4.63 12.31 14.99
N HIS A 160 -4.43 13.45 14.30
CA HIS A 160 -5.49 14.43 14.09
C HIS A 160 -6.67 13.84 13.29
N LEU A 161 -6.37 13.16 12.18
CA LEU A 161 -7.38 12.48 11.37
C LEU A 161 -8.14 11.37 12.11
N MET A 162 -7.51 10.74 13.11
CA MET A 162 -8.15 9.70 13.92
C MET A 162 -9.04 10.30 15.02
N ARG A 163 -8.65 11.44 15.60
CA ARG A 163 -9.44 12.14 16.63
C ARG A 163 -10.75 12.72 16.09
N ASP A 164 -10.76 13.17 14.84
CA ASP A 164 -11.93 13.80 14.20
C ASP A 164 -12.97 12.79 13.70
N LYS A 165 -12.70 11.49 13.80
CA LYS A 165 -13.69 10.46 13.49
C LYS A 165 -14.56 10.19 14.71
N PRO A 166 -15.89 10.33 14.61
CA PRO A 166 -16.78 9.84 15.66
C PRO A 166 -16.55 8.34 15.84
N LEU A 167 -16.43 7.90 17.09
CA LEU A 167 -16.34 6.48 17.45
C LEU A 167 -17.59 5.78 16.89
N SER A 168 -17.40 4.74 16.10
CA SER A 168 -18.52 3.91 15.67
C SER A 168 -19.08 3.15 16.88
N GLU A 169 -20.38 2.82 16.88
CA GLU A 169 -21.03 2.08 17.98
C GLU A 169 -20.29 0.76 18.33
N ARG A 170 -19.63 0.15 17.35
CA ARG A 170 -18.78 -1.05 17.55
C ARG A 170 -17.50 -0.76 18.33
N GLU A 171 -16.89 0.40 18.13
CA GLU A 171 -15.66 0.79 18.84
C GLU A 171 -15.96 1.21 20.30
N VAL A 172 -17.16 1.78 20.53
CA VAL A 172 -17.65 2.09 21.89
C VAL A 172 -17.92 0.80 22.68
N GLY A 173 -18.51 -0.20 22.04
CA GLY A 173 -18.79 -1.51 22.67
C GLY A 173 -17.54 -2.30 23.05
N ALA A 174 -16.43 -2.14 22.31
CA ALA A 174 -15.17 -2.82 22.59
C ALA A 174 -14.35 -2.20 23.73
N GLN A 175 -14.65 -0.95 24.13
CA GLN A 175 -13.98 -0.26 25.25
C GLN A 175 -14.70 -0.46 26.60
N LEU A 176 -15.90 -1.09 26.61
CA LEU A 176 -16.72 -1.30 27.79
C LEU A 176 -16.72 -2.74 28.32
N ILE A 177 -15.86 -3.61 27.79
CA ILE A 177 -15.58 -4.97 28.25
C ILE A 177 -14.10 -5.04 28.62
#